data_c9942376824e6c50afac2f0a757b81d1
#
_entry.id   c9942376824e6c50afac2f0a757b81d1
#
_cell.length_a   1.000
_cell.length_b   1.000
_cell.length_c   1.000
_cell.angle_alpha   90.00
_cell.angle_beta   90.00
_cell.angle_gamma   90.00
#
_symmetry.space_group_name_H-M   'P 1'
#
loop_
_entity.id
_entity.type
_entity.pdbx_description
1 polymer ?
#
loop_
_entity_poly.entity_id
_entity_poly.type
_entity_poly.pdbx_seq_one_letter_code
_entity_poly.pdbx_strand_id
1 'polypeptide(L)'
;MTSERTPSEHDDGAPRSRSRRRFLAGTAAAGVGAGALAGGAIGAAVASGPRREEEPRLPARTEPGFDHVVVIMFENRSFDNVLGRLYGPDDLPAGESFEGLLPDERTNTSAGGLTVGTHVYEGATDSVMRQPDPDPGEEYPHVNTQLFGTVDPPENAGRTVGAMTAPFNAPADASAPTMSGFLEDYVQHLRVMKKGQEPTAEEARTIMGGFSPEMLPVFSTLAREFAVFDQWFCAVPSQTFCNRSFLHASTSHGFVTNKQGGGYEKWLADDLADAPTVFNRLEEAGRTWRVYFDALQVVSYTGFLHAPVLEKYWKTHFSTMDRFYADVENGELPDYAFLEPRLVFDHNDMHPPTGVLHEDEVDGTPVYDSALSDVRAGELLLHQVYSAIRESASTTGSNAVNTLLMATFDEHGGLYDHVPPPSATPPGDGREGEMGFAFDRLGCRVPAIAVSAYTRAGTIVHDELHHGAVIRTLSALHGLEPLTARDASAPDLFGVLTLDEPRQIGDWPTTVPQYLPPNPEAAPAHPAHVNRDKPLSPPAVGLMGLLLARYGEPGEDLPTTYEGAYNALLKHGASLFGGS
;
A
#
# COMPACT_ATOMS: atom_id res chain seq x y z
N MET A 1 61.13 26.87 25.99
CA MET A 1 60.70 27.92 25.04
C MET A 1 59.64 27.36 24.17
N THR A 2 58.47 27.73 24.49
CA THR A 2 57.13 27.54 24.00
C THR A 2 56.91 28.07 22.60
N SER A 3 56.16 27.35 21.77
CA SER A 3 55.43 27.94 20.65
C SER A 3 54.17 27.15 20.41
N GLU A 4 53.04 27.72 20.84
CA GLU A 4 51.69 27.35 20.54
C GLU A 4 51.40 27.48 19.03
N ARG A 5 50.65 26.54 18.48
CA ARG A 5 49.91 26.72 17.21
C ARG A 5 48.43 26.32 17.43
N THR A 6 47.59 27.27 17.29
CA THR A 6 46.13 27.18 17.18
C THR A 6 45.70 26.37 15.97
N PRO A 7 44.58 25.57 16.05
CA PRO A 7 43.98 24.95 14.88
C PRO A 7 42.99 25.92 14.20
N SER A 8 43.03 25.93 12.89
CA SER A 8 42.11 26.64 12.01
C SER A 8 40.76 25.90 11.94
N GLU A 9 39.68 26.64 12.13
CA GLU A 9 38.32 26.22 11.84
C GLU A 9 38.16 25.93 10.34
N HIS A 10 37.73 24.70 10.01
CA HIS A 10 37.12 24.40 8.73
C HIS A 10 35.60 24.50 8.87
N ASP A 11 35.04 25.44 8.15
CA ASP A 11 33.62 25.67 7.95
C ASP A 11 33.14 24.65 6.89
N ASP A 12 32.54 23.53 7.34
CA ASP A 12 31.86 22.59 6.48
C ASP A 12 30.37 23.00 6.37
N GLY A 13 30.12 23.87 5.40
CA GLY A 13 28.77 24.27 5.00
C GLY A 13 28.02 23.14 4.30
N ALA A 14 27.27 22.34 5.07
CA ALA A 14 26.26 21.47 4.50
C ALA A 14 25.06 22.30 3.98
N PRO A 15 24.54 22.03 2.80
CA PRO A 15 23.38 22.74 2.27
C PRO A 15 22.13 22.37 3.06
N ARG A 16 21.65 23.29 3.87
CA ARG A 16 20.37 23.16 4.58
C ARG A 16 19.24 23.31 3.57
N SER A 17 18.49 22.22 3.29
CA SER A 17 17.33 22.26 2.42
C SER A 17 16.28 23.24 2.96
N ARG A 18 15.95 24.24 2.16
CA ARG A 18 14.95 25.27 2.48
C ARG A 18 13.50 24.77 2.27
N SER A 19 13.30 23.57 1.71
CA SER A 19 12.00 23.05 1.32
C SER A 19 11.10 22.69 2.51
N ARG A 20 11.64 22.06 3.57
CA ARG A 20 10.86 21.68 4.76
C ARG A 20 10.17 22.86 5.47
N ARG A 21 10.73 24.07 5.43
CA ARG A 21 10.16 25.23 6.14
C ARG A 21 8.94 25.85 5.42
N ARG A 22 8.78 25.67 4.12
CA ARG A 22 7.63 26.22 3.38
C ARG A 22 6.42 25.31 3.41
N PHE A 23 6.62 23.99 3.39
CA PHE A 23 5.52 23.01 3.43
C PHE A 23 4.72 23.05 4.75
N LEU A 24 5.38 23.34 5.89
CA LEU A 24 4.74 23.39 7.20
C LEU A 24 4.12 24.77 7.54
N ALA A 25 4.42 25.84 6.79
CA ALA A 25 3.89 27.17 7.08
C ALA A 25 2.50 27.43 6.47
N GLY A 26 2.04 26.60 5.53
CA GLY A 26 0.74 26.73 4.86
C GLY A 26 -0.47 26.22 5.65
N THR A 27 -0.26 25.35 6.64
CA THR A 27 -1.35 24.67 7.37
C THR A 27 -1.72 25.29 8.73
N ALA A 28 -1.01 26.33 9.21
CA ALA A 28 -1.25 26.91 10.53
C ALA A 28 -2.18 28.15 10.54
N ALA A 29 -2.79 28.56 9.43
CA ALA A 29 -3.55 29.82 9.33
C ALA A 29 -5.09 29.69 9.28
N ALA A 30 -5.66 28.54 9.59
CA ALA A 30 -7.12 28.36 9.61
C ALA A 30 -7.62 27.92 10.98
N GLY A 31 -7.65 28.83 11.92
CA GLY A 31 -8.34 28.58 13.17
C GLY A 31 -8.00 29.57 14.27
N VAL A 32 -8.65 30.74 14.31
CA VAL A 32 -9.22 31.44 15.46
C VAL A 32 -9.91 32.71 14.97
N GLY A 33 -11.18 32.84 15.19
CA GLY A 33 -11.90 34.08 14.95
C GLY A 33 -13.40 34.02 15.19
N ALA A 34 -13.80 33.94 16.45
CA ALA A 34 -15.17 34.28 16.85
C ALA A 34 -15.14 35.29 18.01
N GLY A 35 -15.73 36.42 17.78
CA GLY A 35 -16.29 37.26 18.83
C GLY A 35 -15.73 38.64 19.02
N ALA A 36 -16.41 39.67 18.49
CA ALA A 36 -17.00 40.77 19.27
C ALA A 36 -17.61 41.84 18.37
N LEU A 37 -18.88 42.10 18.60
CA LEU A 37 -19.65 43.23 18.05
C LEU A 37 -19.29 44.54 18.78
N ALA A 38 -19.02 45.62 18.03
CA ALA A 38 -19.45 46.96 18.41
C ALA A 38 -19.30 47.91 17.22
N GLY A 39 -20.34 48.71 16.99
CA GLY A 39 -20.57 49.47 15.80
C GLY A 39 -19.78 50.78 15.70
N GLY A 40 -19.79 51.35 14.51
CA GLY A 40 -19.32 52.69 14.19
C GLY A 40 -19.18 52.90 12.69
N ALA A 41 -20.19 53.52 12.07
CA ALA A 41 -20.14 53.97 10.68
C ALA A 41 -19.13 55.10 10.51
N ILE A 42 -18.32 55.08 9.43
CA ILE A 42 -17.86 56.23 8.65
C ILE A 42 -17.07 55.74 7.41
N GLY A 43 -17.43 56.25 6.24
CA GLY A 43 -16.53 56.49 5.12
C GLY A 43 -16.25 55.33 4.16
N ALA A 44 -16.94 55.34 3.02
CA ALA A 44 -16.59 54.55 1.87
C ALA A 44 -15.20 54.96 1.31
N ALA A 45 -14.19 54.16 1.62
CA ALA A 45 -12.99 54.04 0.80
C ALA A 45 -13.06 52.65 0.13
N VAL A 46 -13.18 52.66 -1.18
CA VAL A 46 -13.02 51.40 -1.98
C VAL A 46 -11.56 51.00 -1.83
N ALA A 47 -11.26 50.22 -0.81
CA ALA A 47 -10.01 49.51 -0.71
C ALA A 47 -10.10 48.35 -1.71
N SER A 48 -9.38 48.47 -2.82
CA SER A 48 -9.03 47.32 -3.66
C SER A 48 -8.38 46.28 -2.75
N GLY A 49 -9.12 45.23 -2.41
CA GLY A 49 -8.56 44.06 -1.73
C GLY A 49 -7.36 43.52 -2.49
N PRO A 50 -6.44 42.83 -1.82
CA PRO A 50 -5.31 42.22 -2.51
C PRO A 50 -5.88 41.40 -3.66
N ARG A 51 -5.42 41.70 -4.90
CA ARG A 51 -5.65 40.82 -6.03
C ARG A 51 -5.13 39.46 -5.58
N ARG A 52 -6.01 38.42 -5.54
CA ARG A 52 -5.54 37.04 -5.61
C ARG A 52 -4.63 37.01 -6.84
N GLU A 53 -3.36 36.73 -6.66
CA GLU A 53 -2.51 36.31 -7.76
C GLU A 53 -3.24 35.14 -8.40
N GLU A 54 -3.64 35.28 -9.66
CA GLU A 54 -4.21 34.17 -10.42
C GLU A 54 -3.12 33.08 -10.42
N GLU A 55 -3.43 31.93 -9.84
CA GLU A 55 -2.55 30.77 -9.91
C GLU A 55 -2.22 30.52 -11.39
N PRO A 56 -0.95 30.26 -11.73
CA PRO A 56 -0.55 30.05 -13.11
C PRO A 56 -1.36 28.87 -13.68
N ARG A 57 -2.16 29.15 -14.68
CA ARG A 57 -2.98 28.14 -15.35
C ARG A 57 -2.05 27.24 -16.14
N LEU A 58 -1.94 25.96 -15.70
CA LEU A 58 -1.18 24.96 -16.44
C LEU A 58 -1.82 24.73 -17.82
N PRO A 59 -1.03 24.57 -18.88
CA PRO A 59 -1.56 24.30 -20.21
C PRO A 59 -2.24 22.91 -20.23
N ALA A 60 -3.43 22.86 -20.84
CA ALA A 60 -4.07 21.59 -21.15
C ALA A 60 -3.20 20.79 -22.14
N ARG A 61 -3.28 19.47 -22.08
CA ARG A 61 -2.70 18.61 -23.10
C ARG A 61 -3.48 18.76 -24.40
N THR A 62 -2.88 18.37 -25.53
CA THR A 62 -3.56 18.35 -26.84
C THR A 62 -4.73 17.36 -26.85
N GLU A 63 -4.57 16.24 -26.12
CA GLU A 63 -5.58 15.21 -25.93
C GLU A 63 -5.61 14.83 -24.43
N PRO A 64 -6.77 14.40 -23.90
CA PRO A 64 -6.86 13.87 -22.53
C PRO A 64 -5.84 12.75 -22.29
N GLY A 65 -5.16 12.76 -21.14
CA GLY A 65 -4.16 11.75 -20.85
C GLY A 65 -3.19 12.15 -19.74
N PHE A 66 -2.15 11.35 -19.60
CA PHE A 66 -1.05 11.56 -18.67
C PHE A 66 0.26 11.08 -19.31
N ASP A 67 1.37 11.68 -18.89
CA ASP A 67 2.72 11.33 -19.33
C ASP A 67 3.51 10.62 -18.23
N HIS A 68 3.13 10.87 -16.97
CA HIS A 68 3.77 10.37 -15.77
C HIS A 68 2.78 9.54 -14.97
N VAL A 69 3.18 8.31 -14.62
CA VAL A 69 2.38 7.40 -13.80
C VAL A 69 3.09 7.24 -12.45
N VAL A 70 2.42 7.64 -11.38
CA VAL A 70 2.86 7.47 -10.00
C VAL A 70 1.98 6.43 -9.34
N VAL A 71 2.55 5.35 -8.84
CA VAL A 71 1.83 4.30 -8.12
C VAL A 71 2.34 4.20 -6.70
N ILE A 72 1.44 4.25 -5.73
CA ILE A 72 1.69 3.89 -4.34
C ILE A 72 0.93 2.61 -4.02
N MET A 73 1.61 1.61 -3.44
CA MET A 73 1.00 0.34 -3.06
C MET A 73 1.15 0.12 -1.56
N PHE A 74 0.00 0.14 -0.89
CA PHE A 74 -0.15 -0.18 0.53
C PHE A 74 -0.24 -1.70 0.75
N GLU A 75 -0.45 -2.13 2.01
CA GLU A 75 -0.42 -3.52 2.46
C GLU A 75 -1.76 -3.98 3.02
N ASN A 76 -2.18 -5.16 2.58
CA ASN A 76 -3.05 -6.09 3.28
C ASN A 76 -4.43 -5.54 3.70
N ARG A 77 -5.19 -4.91 2.77
CA ARG A 77 -6.57 -4.49 3.03
C ARG A 77 -7.51 -4.88 1.89
N SER A 78 -8.69 -5.42 2.24
CA SER A 78 -9.74 -5.69 1.26
C SER A 78 -10.48 -4.40 0.86
N PHE A 79 -11.13 -4.44 -0.31
CA PHE A 79 -11.98 -3.35 -0.75
C PHE A 79 -13.09 -3.06 0.25
N ASP A 80 -13.78 -4.08 0.75
CA ASP A 80 -14.87 -3.91 1.70
C ASP A 80 -14.41 -3.31 3.04
N ASN A 81 -13.19 -3.61 3.48
CA ASN A 81 -12.61 -3.07 4.70
C ASN A 81 -12.40 -1.54 4.63
N VAL A 82 -11.94 -1.03 3.48
CA VAL A 82 -11.53 0.37 3.31
C VAL A 82 -12.59 1.20 2.59
N LEU A 83 -13.15 0.71 1.49
CA LEU A 83 -14.04 1.44 0.59
C LEU A 83 -15.44 0.84 0.48
N GLY A 84 -15.72 -0.31 1.07
CA GLY A 84 -17.02 -0.97 0.94
C GLY A 84 -18.21 -0.14 1.42
N ARG A 85 -17.96 0.91 2.21
CA ARG A 85 -18.97 1.87 2.69
C ARG A 85 -18.82 3.27 2.11
N LEU A 86 -18.08 3.41 1.00
CA LEU A 86 -17.79 4.71 0.40
C LEU A 86 -19.08 5.45 0.01
N TYR A 87 -20.01 4.76 -0.60
CA TYR A 87 -21.29 5.31 -1.00
C TYR A 87 -22.44 4.54 -0.35
N GLY A 88 -23.40 5.28 0.18
CA GLY A 88 -24.72 4.79 0.55
C GLY A 88 -25.74 5.07 -0.56
N PRO A 89 -26.99 4.60 -0.39
CA PRO A 89 -28.05 4.82 -1.39
C PRO A 89 -28.38 6.29 -1.66
N ASP A 90 -28.11 7.18 -0.69
CA ASP A 90 -28.48 8.60 -0.75
C ASP A 90 -27.36 9.50 -1.28
N ASP A 91 -26.11 9.02 -1.35
CA ASP A 91 -24.94 9.82 -1.77
C ASP A 91 -24.19 9.23 -2.98
N LEU A 92 -24.77 8.22 -3.62
CA LEU A 92 -24.25 7.66 -4.87
C LEU A 92 -24.36 8.69 -6.01
N PRO A 93 -23.30 8.89 -6.82
CA PRO A 93 -23.36 9.77 -7.97
C PRO A 93 -24.51 9.42 -8.94
N ALA A 94 -25.19 10.44 -9.47
CA ALA A 94 -26.38 10.24 -10.28
C ALA A 94 -26.12 9.40 -11.53
N GLY A 95 -26.82 8.28 -11.65
CA GLY A 95 -26.71 7.37 -12.80
C GLY A 95 -25.60 6.33 -12.67
N GLU A 96 -24.86 6.34 -11.57
CA GLU A 96 -23.83 5.34 -11.27
C GLU A 96 -24.38 4.20 -10.39
N SER A 97 -23.67 3.09 -10.37
CA SER A 97 -23.81 2.00 -9.41
C SER A 97 -22.51 1.89 -8.60
N PHE A 98 -22.54 1.17 -7.49
CA PHE A 98 -21.34 0.91 -6.69
C PHE A 98 -21.43 -0.46 -6.02
N GLU A 99 -20.44 -1.32 -6.27
CA GLU A 99 -20.41 -2.67 -5.69
C GLU A 99 -19.76 -2.64 -4.30
N GLY A 100 -20.48 -1.97 -3.35
CA GLY A 100 -20.11 -1.85 -1.95
C GLY A 100 -20.97 -2.68 -1.02
N LEU A 101 -20.83 -2.46 0.28
CA LEU A 101 -21.56 -3.19 1.33
C LEU A 101 -22.97 -2.63 1.61
N LEU A 102 -23.24 -1.38 1.24
CA LEU A 102 -24.52 -0.74 1.57
C LEU A 102 -25.52 -0.87 0.42
N PRO A 103 -26.83 -1.05 0.71
CA PRO A 103 -27.44 -1.09 2.05
C PRO A 103 -27.48 -2.49 2.71
N ASP A 104 -26.95 -3.51 2.06
CA ASP A 104 -27.15 -4.90 2.47
C ASP A 104 -26.04 -5.38 3.42
N GLU A 105 -26.43 -5.94 4.56
CA GLU A 105 -25.49 -6.63 5.45
C GLU A 105 -25.12 -8.00 4.87
N ARG A 106 -23.83 -8.36 4.97
CA ARG A 106 -23.30 -9.68 4.65
C ARG A 106 -22.94 -10.41 5.94
N THR A 107 -23.05 -11.72 5.95
CA THR A 107 -22.72 -12.52 7.13
C THR A 107 -21.82 -13.69 6.78
N ASN A 108 -20.93 -14.03 7.71
CA ASN A 108 -20.22 -15.29 7.71
C ASN A 108 -20.55 -16.09 8.98
N THR A 109 -20.46 -17.43 8.88
CA THR A 109 -20.70 -18.33 10.00
C THR A 109 -19.56 -19.31 10.11
N SER A 110 -18.92 -19.39 11.28
CA SER A 110 -17.88 -20.38 11.54
C SER A 110 -18.44 -21.78 11.75
N ALA A 111 -17.63 -22.80 11.61
CA ALA A 111 -17.99 -24.20 11.91
C ALA A 111 -18.46 -24.39 13.37
N GLY A 112 -17.98 -23.54 14.29
CA GLY A 112 -18.44 -23.49 15.68
C GLY A 112 -19.81 -22.85 15.89
N GLY A 113 -20.47 -22.34 14.83
CA GLY A 113 -21.81 -21.73 14.87
C GLY A 113 -21.83 -20.26 15.26
N LEU A 114 -20.68 -19.59 15.40
CA LEU A 114 -20.60 -18.14 15.53
C LEU A 114 -20.98 -17.51 14.18
N THR A 115 -21.96 -16.61 14.18
CA THR A 115 -22.37 -15.83 13.01
C THR A 115 -22.06 -14.35 13.25
N VAL A 116 -21.41 -13.71 12.29
CA VAL A 116 -21.03 -12.28 12.36
C VAL A 116 -21.45 -11.60 11.07
N GLY A 117 -22.11 -10.43 11.20
CA GLY A 117 -22.41 -9.54 10.08
C GLY A 117 -21.31 -8.52 9.83
N THR A 118 -21.26 -7.97 8.61
CA THR A 118 -20.41 -6.82 8.29
C THR A 118 -20.80 -5.62 9.15
N HIS A 119 -19.82 -4.90 9.68
CA HIS A 119 -20.07 -3.77 10.58
C HIS A 119 -18.96 -2.72 10.44
N VAL A 120 -19.24 -1.51 10.93
CA VAL A 120 -18.22 -0.47 11.11
C VAL A 120 -17.47 -0.77 12.41
N TYR A 121 -16.17 -0.60 12.42
CA TYR A 121 -15.39 -0.71 13.65
C TYR A 121 -15.83 0.33 14.68
N GLU A 122 -15.97 -0.09 15.92
CA GLU A 122 -16.44 0.74 17.03
C GLU A 122 -15.47 0.64 18.22
N GLY A 123 -15.27 1.74 18.93
CA GLY A 123 -14.43 1.76 20.13
C GLY A 123 -13.52 2.99 20.23
N ALA A 124 -12.46 2.87 21.02
CA ALA A 124 -11.47 3.93 21.15
C ALA A 124 -10.68 4.09 19.83
N THR A 125 -10.43 5.32 19.42
CA THR A 125 -9.79 5.65 18.12
C THR A 125 -8.51 4.86 17.87
N ASP A 126 -7.59 4.79 18.86
CA ASP A 126 -6.33 4.09 18.68
C ASP A 126 -6.48 2.57 18.53
N SER A 127 -7.54 1.98 19.11
CA SER A 127 -7.87 0.57 18.92
C SER A 127 -8.53 0.32 17.54
N VAL A 128 -9.47 1.20 17.16
CA VAL A 128 -10.24 1.09 15.92
C VAL A 128 -9.35 1.19 14.70
N MET A 129 -8.42 2.15 14.67
CA MET A 129 -7.57 2.40 13.51
C MET A 129 -6.52 1.30 13.25
N ARG A 130 -6.37 0.37 14.17
CA ARG A 130 -5.48 -0.79 14.05
C ARG A 130 -6.18 -2.06 13.57
N GLN A 131 -7.52 -2.08 13.55
CA GLN A 131 -8.29 -3.30 13.27
C GLN A 131 -8.08 -3.84 11.85
N PRO A 132 -8.13 -5.21 11.66
CA PRO A 132 -8.18 -6.23 12.71
C PRO A 132 -6.84 -6.34 13.44
N ASP A 133 -6.89 -6.68 14.72
CA ASP A 133 -5.72 -6.94 15.54
C ASP A 133 -5.99 -8.22 16.36
N PRO A 134 -5.24 -9.29 16.14
CA PRO A 134 -4.08 -9.43 15.28
C PRO A 134 -4.41 -9.64 13.78
N ASP A 135 -3.36 -9.52 12.97
CA ASP A 135 -3.32 -9.78 11.54
C ASP A 135 -3.91 -11.14 11.15
N PRO A 136 -4.77 -11.24 10.12
CA PRO A 136 -5.34 -12.51 9.67
C PRO A 136 -4.36 -13.39 8.88
N GLY A 137 -4.78 -14.60 8.52
CA GLY A 137 -4.04 -15.47 7.60
C GLY A 137 -4.21 -15.03 6.15
N GLU A 138 -3.12 -14.92 5.41
CA GLU A 138 -3.05 -14.35 4.07
C GLU A 138 -2.41 -15.29 3.03
N GLU A 139 -1.85 -16.44 3.50
CA GLU A 139 -1.24 -17.39 2.59
C GLU A 139 -2.30 -18.17 1.79
N TYR A 140 -1.91 -18.74 0.67
CA TYR A 140 -2.78 -19.44 -0.28
C TYR A 140 -3.77 -20.43 0.37
N PRO A 141 -3.41 -21.30 1.35
CA PRO A 141 -4.36 -22.16 2.03
C PRO A 141 -5.40 -21.42 2.87
N HIS A 142 -5.03 -20.29 3.50
CA HIS A 142 -5.95 -19.43 4.22
C HIS A 142 -6.95 -18.79 3.26
N VAL A 143 -6.45 -18.20 2.17
CA VAL A 143 -7.32 -17.60 1.14
C VAL A 143 -8.28 -18.63 0.54
N ASN A 144 -7.86 -19.88 0.32
CA ASN A 144 -8.77 -20.94 -0.11
C ASN A 144 -9.90 -21.18 0.90
N THR A 145 -9.59 -21.22 2.20
CA THR A 145 -10.63 -21.32 3.24
C THR A 145 -11.59 -20.15 3.18
N GLN A 146 -11.07 -18.92 3.08
CA GLN A 146 -11.85 -17.69 3.01
C GLN A 146 -12.83 -17.69 1.82
N LEU A 147 -12.32 -18.06 0.65
CA LEU A 147 -13.09 -18.10 -0.60
C LEU A 147 -14.16 -19.19 -0.62
N PHE A 148 -13.83 -20.41 -0.16
CA PHE A 148 -14.67 -21.58 -0.36
C PHE A 148 -15.39 -22.08 0.90
N GLY A 149 -15.06 -21.56 2.08
CA GLY A 149 -15.65 -21.97 3.35
C GLY A 149 -15.31 -23.41 3.77
N THR A 150 -14.24 -23.97 3.23
CA THR A 150 -13.84 -25.37 3.48
C THR A 150 -12.42 -25.48 3.98
N VAL A 151 -12.19 -26.45 4.87
CA VAL A 151 -10.86 -26.87 5.31
C VAL A 151 -10.66 -28.30 4.81
N ASP A 152 -9.76 -28.48 3.85
CA ASP A 152 -9.51 -29.79 3.22
C ASP A 152 -8.00 -30.03 3.02
N PRO A 153 -7.45 -31.12 3.56
CA PRO A 153 -8.14 -32.11 4.42
C PRO A 153 -8.49 -31.53 5.80
N PRO A 154 -9.44 -32.11 6.54
CA PRO A 154 -9.84 -31.62 7.87
C PRO A 154 -8.69 -31.46 8.86
N GLU A 155 -7.60 -32.20 8.68
CA GLU A 155 -6.39 -32.14 9.49
C GLU A 155 -5.62 -30.81 9.29
N ASN A 156 -5.93 -30.01 8.27
CA ASN A 156 -5.34 -28.68 8.10
C ASN A 156 -5.91 -27.67 9.12
N ALA A 157 -7.05 -27.97 9.74
CA ALA A 157 -7.63 -27.10 10.77
C ALA A 157 -6.64 -26.84 11.92
N GLY A 158 -6.43 -25.56 12.27
CA GLY A 158 -5.57 -25.15 13.36
C GLY A 158 -4.08 -25.47 13.17
N ARG A 159 -3.62 -25.61 11.93
CA ARG A 159 -2.20 -25.79 11.58
C ARG A 159 -1.60 -24.51 11.00
N THR A 160 -0.29 -24.37 11.20
CA THR A 160 0.49 -23.40 10.43
C THR A 160 0.59 -23.84 8.96
N VAL A 161 0.70 -22.90 8.03
CA VAL A 161 0.77 -23.20 6.58
C VAL A 161 1.86 -24.22 6.23
N GLY A 162 3.02 -24.15 6.87
CA GLY A 162 4.10 -25.11 6.66
C GLY A 162 3.79 -26.55 7.10
N ALA A 163 2.73 -26.76 7.89
CA ALA A 163 2.26 -28.06 8.34
C ALA A 163 0.99 -28.53 7.60
N MET A 164 0.39 -27.68 6.77
CA MET A 164 -0.78 -28.03 5.96
C MET A 164 -0.37 -28.95 4.80
N THR A 165 -1.33 -29.76 4.34
CA THR A 165 -1.12 -30.73 3.27
C THR A 165 -2.14 -30.53 2.15
N ALA A 166 -1.81 -31.05 0.96
CA ALA A 166 -2.68 -30.99 -0.20
C ALA A 166 -4.08 -31.58 0.11
N PRO A 167 -5.15 -31.01 -0.46
CA PRO A 167 -5.18 -29.97 -1.49
C PRO A 167 -5.06 -28.52 -0.98
N PHE A 168 -4.53 -28.26 0.21
CA PHE A 168 -4.31 -26.93 0.77
C PHE A 168 -5.60 -26.09 0.84
N ASN A 169 -6.68 -26.70 1.28
CA ASN A 169 -8.03 -26.15 1.39
C ASN A 169 -8.65 -25.71 0.04
N ALA A 170 -7.99 -26.00 -1.08
CA ALA A 170 -8.56 -25.76 -2.41
C ALA A 170 -9.64 -26.80 -2.71
N PRO A 171 -10.78 -26.43 -3.31
CA PRO A 171 -11.81 -27.38 -3.68
C PRO A 171 -11.34 -28.33 -4.79
N ALA A 172 -11.83 -29.57 -4.75
CA ALA A 172 -11.49 -30.58 -5.76
C ALA A 172 -12.06 -30.28 -7.16
N ASP A 173 -13.04 -29.43 -7.25
CA ASP A 173 -13.68 -28.95 -8.47
C ASP A 173 -13.48 -27.42 -8.62
N ALA A 174 -13.73 -26.90 -9.81
CA ALA A 174 -13.64 -25.47 -10.09
C ALA A 174 -14.90 -24.72 -9.58
N SER A 175 -15.32 -24.97 -8.34
CA SER A 175 -16.45 -24.29 -7.74
C SER A 175 -16.24 -22.78 -7.70
N ALA A 176 -17.30 -22.02 -7.94
CA ALA A 176 -17.26 -20.58 -7.74
C ALA A 176 -17.02 -20.26 -6.26
N PRO A 177 -16.18 -19.27 -5.93
CA PRO A 177 -15.97 -18.83 -4.56
C PRO A 177 -17.30 -18.40 -3.91
N THR A 178 -17.52 -18.82 -2.67
CA THR A 178 -18.74 -18.52 -1.91
C THR A 178 -18.57 -17.31 -0.98
N MET A 179 -17.36 -16.88 -0.74
CA MET A 179 -16.97 -15.81 0.19
C MET A 179 -17.43 -16.06 1.63
N SER A 180 -17.60 -17.32 2.00
CA SER A 180 -18.24 -17.71 3.27
C SER A 180 -17.29 -18.15 4.37
N GLY A 181 -15.99 -18.23 4.11
CA GLY A 181 -15.03 -18.84 5.02
C GLY A 181 -14.14 -17.88 5.82
N PHE A 182 -14.28 -16.57 5.67
CA PHE A 182 -13.39 -15.60 6.33
C PHE A 182 -13.44 -15.71 7.85
N LEU A 183 -14.63 -15.81 8.44
CA LEU A 183 -14.77 -15.97 9.90
C LEU A 183 -14.20 -17.31 10.38
N GLU A 184 -14.41 -18.40 9.64
CA GLU A 184 -13.85 -19.71 9.99
C GLU A 184 -12.32 -19.68 9.92
N ASP A 185 -11.77 -19.15 8.84
CA ASP A 185 -10.33 -19.04 8.67
C ASP A 185 -9.69 -18.23 9.80
N TYR A 186 -10.26 -17.08 10.11
CA TYR A 186 -9.72 -16.23 11.17
C TYR A 186 -9.80 -16.87 12.55
N VAL A 187 -10.89 -17.60 12.87
CA VAL A 187 -10.99 -18.39 14.10
C VAL A 187 -9.88 -19.45 14.17
N GLN A 188 -9.61 -20.17 13.07
CA GLN A 188 -8.55 -21.16 13.01
C GLN A 188 -7.16 -20.49 13.18
N HIS A 189 -6.94 -19.38 12.50
CA HIS A 189 -5.70 -18.61 12.60
C HIS A 189 -5.43 -18.13 14.02
N LEU A 190 -6.42 -17.50 14.66
CA LEU A 190 -6.35 -17.08 16.06
C LEU A 190 -6.04 -18.23 17.02
N ARG A 191 -6.59 -19.43 16.81
CA ARG A 191 -6.25 -20.61 17.60
C ARG A 191 -4.76 -20.99 17.50
N VAL A 192 -4.20 -20.90 16.29
CA VAL A 192 -2.78 -21.14 16.06
C VAL A 192 -1.94 -20.10 16.81
N MET A 193 -2.24 -18.82 16.63
CA MET A 193 -1.52 -17.71 17.26
C MET A 193 -1.59 -17.77 18.78
N LYS A 194 -2.75 -18.14 19.34
CA LYS A 194 -3.01 -18.27 20.78
C LYS A 194 -2.65 -19.65 21.34
N LYS A 195 -1.83 -20.43 20.61
CA LYS A 195 -1.33 -21.76 21.05
C LYS A 195 -2.44 -22.73 21.47
N GLY A 196 -3.54 -22.72 20.73
CA GLY A 196 -4.68 -23.61 20.96
C GLY A 196 -5.75 -23.05 21.90
N GLN A 197 -5.62 -21.83 22.38
CA GLN A 197 -6.70 -21.17 23.13
C GLN A 197 -7.80 -20.70 22.16
N GLU A 198 -9.07 -20.87 22.59
CA GLU A 198 -10.21 -20.40 21.80
C GLU A 198 -10.26 -18.87 21.79
N PRO A 199 -10.40 -18.23 20.60
CA PRO A 199 -10.65 -16.81 20.52
C PRO A 199 -12.03 -16.45 21.08
N THR A 200 -12.15 -15.26 21.61
CA THR A 200 -13.45 -14.70 21.98
C THR A 200 -14.25 -14.31 20.73
N ALA A 201 -15.57 -14.20 20.86
CA ALA A 201 -16.40 -13.72 19.75
C ALA A 201 -16.04 -12.28 19.33
N GLU A 202 -15.57 -11.45 20.27
CA GLU A 202 -15.14 -10.08 20.01
C GLU A 202 -13.86 -10.03 19.17
N GLU A 203 -12.87 -10.86 19.48
CA GLU A 203 -11.66 -10.99 18.66
C GLU A 203 -12.01 -11.50 17.27
N ALA A 204 -12.82 -12.56 17.16
CA ALA A 204 -13.14 -13.18 15.88
C ALA A 204 -13.98 -12.27 14.97
N ARG A 205 -14.88 -11.42 15.53
CA ARG A 205 -15.76 -10.57 14.72
C ARG A 205 -15.03 -9.49 13.92
N THR A 206 -13.82 -9.11 14.33
CA THR A 206 -13.06 -8.02 13.72
C THR A 206 -12.78 -8.25 12.23
N ILE A 207 -12.73 -9.51 11.79
CA ILE A 207 -12.51 -9.87 10.39
C ILE A 207 -13.62 -9.39 9.45
N MET A 208 -14.86 -9.22 9.95
CA MET A 208 -16.02 -8.75 9.22
C MET A 208 -16.23 -7.23 9.34
N GLY A 209 -15.32 -6.55 10.03
CA GLY A 209 -15.36 -5.11 10.24
C GLY A 209 -14.73 -4.31 9.09
N GLY A 210 -15.07 -3.04 9.02
CA GLY A 210 -14.47 -2.09 8.07
C GLY A 210 -14.55 -0.66 8.60
N PHE A 211 -13.87 0.23 7.89
CA PHE A 211 -13.85 1.65 8.20
C PHE A 211 -15.04 2.38 7.56
N SER A 212 -15.50 3.44 8.23
CA SER A 212 -16.40 4.41 7.58
C SER A 212 -15.59 5.43 6.78
N PRO A 213 -16.21 6.15 5.80
CA PRO A 213 -15.52 7.20 5.05
C PRO A 213 -14.91 8.30 5.92
N GLU A 214 -15.51 8.60 7.09
CA GLU A 214 -15.03 9.60 8.03
C GLU A 214 -13.76 9.14 8.78
N MET A 215 -13.57 7.84 8.90
CA MET A 215 -12.36 7.25 9.51
C MET A 215 -11.15 7.33 8.59
N LEU A 216 -11.39 7.30 7.27
CA LEU A 216 -10.36 7.36 6.22
C LEU A 216 -10.60 8.58 5.31
N PRO A 217 -10.52 9.82 5.84
CA PRO A 217 -10.96 11.01 5.12
C PRO A 217 -10.14 11.32 3.86
N VAL A 218 -8.86 10.94 3.80
CA VAL A 218 -8.03 11.18 2.61
C VAL A 218 -8.42 10.22 1.49
N PHE A 219 -8.43 8.91 1.79
CA PHE A 219 -8.78 7.88 0.82
C PHE A 219 -10.19 8.09 0.28
N SER A 220 -11.16 8.30 1.17
CA SER A 220 -12.56 8.51 0.80
C SER A 220 -12.78 9.80 0.00
N THR A 221 -12.10 10.89 0.35
CA THR A 221 -12.20 12.14 -0.42
C THR A 221 -11.65 11.95 -1.82
N LEU A 222 -10.48 11.32 -1.98
CA LEU A 222 -9.89 11.11 -3.30
C LEU A 222 -10.73 10.14 -4.14
N ALA A 223 -11.27 9.09 -3.54
CA ALA A 223 -12.17 8.15 -4.21
C ALA A 223 -13.44 8.83 -4.73
N ARG A 224 -14.05 9.73 -3.95
CA ARG A 224 -15.28 10.47 -4.33
C ARG A 224 -15.00 11.60 -5.33
N GLU A 225 -13.86 12.24 -5.22
CA GLU A 225 -13.53 13.42 -6.03
C GLU A 225 -12.79 13.10 -7.33
N PHE A 226 -12.35 11.86 -7.52
CA PHE A 226 -11.70 11.37 -8.73
C PHE A 226 -12.30 10.02 -9.12
N ALA A 227 -11.47 9.01 -9.40
CA ALA A 227 -11.94 7.68 -9.77
C ALA A 227 -11.72 6.68 -8.64
N VAL A 228 -12.73 5.84 -8.40
CA VAL A 228 -12.67 4.62 -7.61
C VAL A 228 -12.94 3.41 -8.49
N PHE A 229 -12.22 2.31 -8.24
CA PHE A 229 -12.42 1.04 -8.94
C PHE A 229 -13.13 0.08 -7.99
N ASP A 230 -14.36 -0.30 -8.29
CA ASP A 230 -15.12 -1.24 -7.45
C ASP A 230 -14.97 -2.72 -7.89
N GLN A 231 -14.15 -2.96 -8.94
CA GLN A 231 -13.80 -4.27 -9.46
C GLN A 231 -12.27 -4.40 -9.65
N TRP A 232 -11.48 -3.90 -8.67
CA TRP A 232 -10.03 -4.08 -8.67
C TRP A 232 -9.64 -5.26 -7.77
N PHE A 233 -9.04 -6.29 -8.38
CA PHE A 233 -8.65 -7.52 -7.70
C PHE A 233 -7.13 -7.61 -7.54
N CYS A 234 -6.66 -8.19 -6.43
CA CYS A 234 -5.25 -8.58 -6.37
C CYS A 234 -4.96 -9.71 -7.37
N ALA A 235 -3.72 -9.81 -7.81
CA ALA A 235 -3.37 -10.64 -8.97
C ALA A 235 -3.47 -12.14 -8.72
N VAL A 236 -3.29 -12.56 -7.47
CA VAL A 236 -3.34 -13.98 -7.05
C VAL A 236 -3.93 -14.09 -5.64
N PRO A 237 -4.61 -15.21 -5.31
CA PRO A 237 -5.18 -15.44 -3.99
C PRO A 237 -4.10 -15.84 -2.98
N SER A 238 -3.20 -14.94 -2.67
CA SER A 238 -2.07 -15.16 -1.75
C SER A 238 -1.44 -13.83 -1.32
N GLN A 239 -0.25 -13.95 -0.74
CA GLN A 239 0.53 -12.97 0.02
C GLN A 239 1.21 -11.87 -0.80
N THR A 240 1.80 -10.94 -0.05
CA THR A 240 2.55 -9.74 -0.45
C THR A 240 3.53 -9.97 -1.60
N PHE A 241 4.49 -10.93 -1.47
CA PHE A 241 5.53 -11.09 -2.51
C PHE A 241 4.96 -11.50 -3.85
N CYS A 242 3.99 -12.41 -3.83
CA CYS A 242 3.35 -12.89 -5.05
C CYS A 242 2.63 -11.75 -5.76
N ASN A 243 1.81 -10.98 -5.04
CA ASN A 243 1.02 -9.88 -5.62
C ASN A 243 1.90 -8.70 -6.07
N ARG A 244 2.93 -8.33 -5.29
CA ARG A 244 3.90 -7.31 -5.69
C ARG A 244 4.74 -7.75 -6.88
N SER A 245 5.07 -9.05 -6.99
CA SER A 245 5.74 -9.59 -8.16
C SER A 245 4.86 -9.49 -9.41
N PHE A 246 3.57 -9.79 -9.30
CA PHE A 246 2.63 -9.61 -10.41
C PHE A 246 2.49 -8.14 -10.84
N LEU A 247 2.53 -7.17 -9.91
CA LEU A 247 2.51 -5.75 -10.26
C LEU A 247 3.69 -5.34 -11.15
N HIS A 248 4.86 -5.93 -10.93
CA HIS A 248 6.08 -5.52 -11.64
C HIS A 248 6.54 -6.49 -12.73
N ALA A 249 6.30 -7.79 -12.56
CA ALA A 249 6.77 -8.85 -13.47
C ALA A 249 5.64 -9.62 -14.16
N SER A 250 4.37 -9.35 -13.81
CA SER A 250 3.20 -10.08 -14.33
C SER A 250 3.21 -11.59 -14.05
N THR A 251 4.06 -12.02 -13.13
CA THR A 251 4.19 -13.40 -12.63
C THR A 251 4.79 -13.37 -11.22
N SER A 252 4.50 -14.40 -10.44
CA SER A 252 5.23 -14.72 -9.21
C SER A 252 6.16 -15.93 -9.39
N HIS A 253 6.54 -16.24 -10.63
CA HIS A 253 7.47 -17.34 -10.97
C HIS A 253 6.98 -18.73 -10.52
N GLY A 254 5.66 -18.93 -10.45
CA GLY A 254 5.05 -20.14 -9.91
C GLY A 254 4.89 -20.16 -8.39
N PHE A 255 5.38 -19.14 -7.67
CA PHE A 255 5.27 -19.09 -6.21
C PHE A 255 3.88 -18.60 -5.77
N VAL A 256 3.36 -19.20 -4.69
CA VAL A 256 2.12 -18.79 -4.03
C VAL A 256 2.33 -18.50 -2.54
N THR A 257 3.56 -18.50 -2.08
CA THR A 257 3.91 -18.12 -0.70
C THR A 257 5.22 -17.33 -0.69
N ASN A 258 5.39 -16.51 0.35
CA ASN A 258 6.62 -15.74 0.51
C ASN A 258 7.81 -16.64 0.86
N LYS A 259 7.62 -17.66 1.69
CA LYS A 259 8.70 -18.45 2.29
C LYS A 259 8.63 -19.95 2.03
N GLN A 260 7.44 -20.59 2.06
CA GLN A 260 7.31 -22.03 1.93
C GLN A 260 7.87 -22.50 0.58
N GLY A 261 8.31 -23.75 0.51
CA GLY A 261 8.81 -24.31 -0.75
C GLY A 261 10.19 -23.82 -1.21
N GLY A 262 11.08 -23.40 -0.27
CA GLY A 262 12.45 -23.01 -0.65
C GLY A 262 13.03 -21.81 0.09
N GLY A 263 12.34 -21.31 1.13
CA GLY A 263 12.82 -20.15 1.86
C GLY A 263 12.62 -18.85 1.07
N TYR A 264 13.22 -17.80 1.54
CA TYR A 264 13.28 -16.51 0.82
C TYR A 264 14.27 -16.56 -0.37
N GLU A 265 15.20 -17.52 -0.34
CA GLU A 265 16.19 -17.76 -1.37
C GLU A 265 15.57 -18.07 -2.73
N LYS A 266 14.37 -18.64 -2.77
CA LYS A 266 13.66 -18.94 -4.02
C LYS A 266 13.42 -17.68 -4.87
N TRP A 267 13.22 -16.50 -4.23
CA TRP A 267 13.03 -15.22 -4.92
C TRP A 267 14.32 -14.62 -5.48
N LEU A 268 15.46 -15.16 -5.09
CA LEU A 268 16.80 -14.71 -5.48
C LEU A 268 17.52 -15.71 -6.40
N ALA A 269 16.81 -16.73 -6.86
CA ALA A 269 17.38 -17.78 -7.69
C ALA A 269 17.86 -17.25 -9.05
N ASP A 270 18.98 -17.76 -9.53
CA ASP A 270 19.62 -17.28 -10.78
C ASP A 270 18.71 -17.44 -12.02
N ASP A 271 17.82 -18.44 -12.04
CA ASP A 271 16.90 -18.67 -13.15
C ASP A 271 15.73 -17.64 -13.21
N LEU A 272 15.60 -16.78 -12.21
CA LEU A 272 14.70 -15.61 -12.26
C LEU A 272 15.32 -14.43 -13.04
N ALA A 273 16.59 -14.46 -13.32
CA ALA A 273 17.24 -13.41 -14.12
C ALA A 273 16.71 -13.32 -15.57
N ASP A 274 16.05 -14.35 -16.06
CA ASP A 274 15.42 -14.39 -17.39
C ASP A 274 13.97 -13.83 -17.38
N ALA A 275 13.42 -13.49 -16.22
CA ALA A 275 12.07 -12.94 -16.07
C ALA A 275 12.12 -11.41 -15.83
N PRO A 276 12.00 -10.61 -16.89
CA PRO A 276 12.08 -9.15 -16.78
C PRO A 276 10.88 -8.57 -16.04
N THR A 277 11.10 -7.39 -15.45
CA THR A 277 10.04 -6.55 -14.91
C THR A 277 9.65 -5.44 -15.88
N VAL A 278 8.57 -4.73 -15.59
CA VAL A 278 8.18 -3.52 -16.31
C VAL A 278 9.31 -2.46 -16.32
N PHE A 279 10.11 -2.39 -15.25
CA PHE A 279 11.28 -1.50 -15.17
C PHE A 279 12.33 -1.85 -16.24
N ASN A 280 12.57 -3.13 -16.49
CA ASN A 280 13.47 -3.56 -17.54
C ASN A 280 12.93 -3.20 -18.94
N ARG A 281 11.62 -3.34 -19.17
CA ARG A 281 10.98 -2.94 -20.42
C ARG A 281 11.06 -1.43 -20.66
N LEU A 282 10.85 -0.63 -19.61
CA LEU A 282 11.01 0.84 -19.69
C LEU A 282 12.45 1.21 -20.05
N GLU A 283 13.44 0.59 -19.40
CA GLU A 283 14.85 0.81 -19.69
C GLU A 283 15.20 0.45 -21.14
N GLU A 284 14.75 -0.70 -21.64
CA GLU A 284 14.92 -1.15 -23.02
C GLU A 284 14.31 -0.16 -24.04
N ALA A 285 13.19 0.47 -23.67
CA ALA A 285 12.51 1.47 -24.48
C ALA A 285 13.09 2.89 -24.34
N GLY A 286 14.12 3.09 -23.52
CA GLY A 286 14.71 4.39 -23.22
C GLY A 286 13.78 5.32 -22.45
N ARG A 287 12.87 4.74 -21.63
CA ARG A 287 11.96 5.44 -20.77
C ARG A 287 12.50 5.56 -19.36
N THR A 288 12.11 6.61 -18.68
CA THR A 288 12.59 6.90 -17.33
C THR A 288 11.71 6.22 -16.28
N TRP A 289 12.34 5.72 -15.22
CA TRP A 289 11.63 5.13 -14.10
C TRP A 289 12.40 5.31 -12.79
N ARG A 290 11.70 5.26 -11.67
CA ARG A 290 12.32 5.28 -10.34
C ARG A 290 11.43 4.63 -9.30
N VAL A 291 12.06 3.90 -8.37
CA VAL A 291 11.44 3.44 -7.14
C VAL A 291 11.87 4.37 -6.01
N TYR A 292 10.90 4.89 -5.26
CA TYR A 292 11.14 5.74 -4.10
C TYR A 292 10.70 5.01 -2.85
N PHE A 293 11.58 4.92 -1.88
CA PHE A 293 11.34 4.25 -0.61
C PHE A 293 11.65 5.17 0.58
N ASP A 294 11.12 4.87 1.76
CA ASP A 294 11.39 5.68 2.94
C ASP A 294 12.83 5.49 3.44
N ALA A 295 13.51 6.59 3.74
CA ALA A 295 14.91 6.57 4.19
C ALA A 295 15.12 5.77 5.49
N LEU A 296 14.10 5.69 6.38
CA LEU A 296 14.18 4.91 7.60
C LEU A 296 14.18 3.39 7.35
N GLN A 297 13.71 2.96 6.18
CA GLN A 297 13.73 1.55 5.79
C GLN A 297 15.10 1.10 5.29
N VAL A 298 15.99 2.04 4.95
CA VAL A 298 17.38 1.81 4.50
C VAL A 298 17.49 1.15 3.12
N VAL A 299 16.61 0.20 2.80
CA VAL A 299 16.61 -0.60 1.57
C VAL A 299 15.22 -0.62 0.92
N SER A 300 15.17 -0.88 -0.39
CA SER A 300 13.92 -1.04 -1.13
C SER A 300 13.44 -2.48 -1.10
N TYR A 301 12.18 -2.68 -0.79
CA TYR A 301 11.50 -3.98 -0.84
C TYR A 301 11.40 -4.51 -2.28
N THR A 302 10.93 -3.67 -3.21
CA THR A 302 10.88 -3.98 -4.65
C THR A 302 12.26 -4.31 -5.21
N GLY A 303 13.28 -3.56 -4.78
CA GLY A 303 14.66 -3.82 -5.17
C GLY A 303 15.12 -5.22 -4.80
N PHE A 304 14.83 -5.66 -3.57
CA PHE A 304 15.18 -7.01 -3.11
C PHE A 304 14.31 -8.10 -3.74
N LEU A 305 13.00 -7.89 -3.84
CA LEU A 305 12.08 -8.87 -4.42
C LEU A 305 12.46 -9.22 -5.86
N HIS A 306 12.96 -8.24 -6.60
CA HIS A 306 13.40 -8.41 -7.98
C HIS A 306 14.93 -8.28 -8.17
N ALA A 307 15.71 -8.58 -7.13
CA ALA A 307 17.17 -8.45 -7.16
C ALA A 307 17.83 -9.13 -8.38
N PRO A 308 17.41 -10.32 -8.83
CA PRO A 308 18.03 -10.96 -10.00
C PRO A 308 18.08 -10.08 -11.26
N VAL A 309 17.11 -9.18 -11.44
CA VAL A 309 17.02 -8.31 -12.63
C VAL A 309 17.23 -6.82 -12.31
N LEU A 310 17.07 -6.38 -11.05
CA LEU A 310 17.12 -4.96 -10.68
C LEU A 310 18.38 -4.55 -9.88
N GLU A 311 19.17 -5.48 -9.34
CA GLU A 311 20.33 -5.14 -8.50
C GLU A 311 21.30 -4.17 -9.20
N LYS A 312 21.51 -4.32 -10.52
CA LYS A 312 22.35 -3.43 -11.33
C LYS A 312 21.90 -1.97 -11.37
N TYR A 313 20.63 -1.70 -11.02
CA TYR A 313 20.03 -0.36 -11.04
C TYR A 313 19.90 0.28 -9.64
N TRP A 314 20.19 -0.44 -8.56
CA TRP A 314 19.98 0.03 -7.19
C TRP A 314 20.61 1.39 -6.88
N LYS A 315 21.77 1.69 -7.50
CA LYS A 315 22.47 2.97 -7.31
C LYS A 315 21.90 4.14 -8.10
N THR A 316 21.18 3.87 -9.16
CA THR A 316 20.79 4.89 -10.14
C THR A 316 19.29 5.15 -10.20
N HIS A 317 18.46 4.13 -9.93
CA HIS A 317 17.01 4.20 -10.10
C HIS A 317 16.23 4.03 -8.80
N PHE A 318 16.89 3.85 -7.68
CA PHE A 318 16.26 3.77 -6.36
C PHE A 318 16.70 4.96 -5.53
N SER A 319 15.76 5.67 -4.95
CA SER A 319 16.00 6.89 -4.18
C SER A 319 15.05 6.98 -3.00
N THR A 320 15.32 7.88 -2.07
CA THR A 320 14.42 8.10 -0.95
C THR A 320 13.24 9.01 -1.31
N MET A 321 12.21 9.03 -0.46
CA MET A 321 11.02 9.90 -0.62
C MET A 321 11.38 11.39 -0.65
N ASP A 322 12.48 11.84 -0.04
CA ASP A 322 12.93 13.23 -0.17
C ASP A 322 13.22 13.58 -1.65
N ARG A 323 13.77 12.63 -2.40
CA ARG A 323 13.99 12.80 -3.85
C ARG A 323 12.68 12.84 -4.62
N PHE A 324 11.68 12.04 -4.25
CA PHE A 324 10.35 12.09 -4.87
C PHE A 324 9.75 13.49 -4.78
N TYR A 325 9.74 14.06 -3.58
CA TYR A 325 9.19 15.41 -3.39
C TYR A 325 9.98 16.48 -4.18
N ALA A 326 11.29 16.34 -4.28
CA ALA A 326 12.10 17.23 -5.10
C ALA A 326 11.80 17.06 -6.60
N ASP A 327 11.66 15.83 -7.10
CA ASP A 327 11.32 15.56 -8.51
C ASP A 327 9.93 16.11 -8.85
N VAL A 328 8.96 16.00 -7.94
CA VAL A 328 7.62 16.61 -8.10
C VAL A 328 7.70 18.14 -8.15
N GLU A 329 8.40 18.78 -7.19
CA GLU A 329 8.54 20.23 -7.12
C GLU A 329 9.21 20.81 -8.38
N ASN A 330 10.22 20.12 -8.90
CA ASN A 330 11.01 20.56 -10.04
C ASN A 330 10.38 20.19 -11.41
N GLY A 331 9.32 19.36 -11.44
CA GLY A 331 8.76 18.82 -12.67
C GLY A 331 9.64 17.76 -13.33
N GLU A 332 10.35 16.96 -12.54
CA GLU A 332 11.32 15.95 -12.95
C GLU A 332 10.85 14.52 -12.66
N LEU A 333 9.53 14.28 -12.44
CA LEU A 333 9.03 12.92 -12.29
C LEU A 333 9.40 12.07 -13.51
N PRO A 334 9.81 10.81 -13.32
CA PRO A 334 10.03 9.89 -14.43
C PRO A 334 8.70 9.50 -15.12
N ASP A 335 8.78 8.81 -16.26
CA ASP A 335 7.60 8.24 -16.93
C ASP A 335 6.86 7.27 -15.99
N TYR A 336 7.58 6.51 -15.16
CA TYR A 336 7.02 5.65 -14.11
C TYR A 336 7.70 5.83 -12.77
N ALA A 337 6.95 6.19 -11.75
CA ALA A 337 7.35 6.33 -10.35
C ALA A 337 6.61 5.33 -9.49
N PHE A 338 7.32 4.47 -8.78
CA PHE A 338 6.75 3.56 -7.79
C PHE A 338 7.14 3.99 -6.38
N LEU A 339 6.15 4.13 -5.49
CA LEU A 339 6.35 4.60 -4.12
C LEU A 339 6.14 3.44 -3.15
N GLU A 340 7.14 3.17 -2.33
CA GLU A 340 7.09 2.18 -1.26
C GLU A 340 6.80 2.86 0.08
N PRO A 341 5.68 2.55 0.74
CA PRO A 341 5.45 2.88 2.14
C PRO A 341 6.50 2.23 3.04
N ARG A 342 6.62 2.69 4.29
CA ARG A 342 7.44 2.04 5.31
C ARG A 342 6.80 0.76 5.80
N LEU A 343 7.55 -0.33 5.68
CA LEU A 343 7.13 -1.69 5.98
C LEU A 343 7.81 -2.27 7.23
N VAL A 344 8.83 -1.57 7.78
CA VAL A 344 9.64 -2.10 8.88
C VAL A 344 9.52 -1.27 10.15
N PHE A 345 9.65 0.04 10.07
CA PHE A 345 9.65 0.94 11.22
C PHE A 345 8.58 2.00 11.07
N ASP A 346 7.87 2.34 12.17
CA ASP A 346 6.82 3.37 12.14
C ASP A 346 5.93 3.22 10.89
N HIS A 347 5.36 2.03 10.74
CA HIS A 347 4.61 1.63 9.55
C HIS A 347 3.69 2.73 9.04
N ASN A 348 3.72 3.00 7.73
CA ASN A 348 2.74 3.81 7.03
C ASN A 348 2.19 3.11 5.79
N ASP A 349 2.25 1.77 5.82
CA ASP A 349 1.81 0.85 4.79
C ASP A 349 0.35 0.39 4.95
N MET A 350 -0.30 0.71 6.05
CA MET A 350 -1.67 0.29 6.44
C MET A 350 -1.82 -1.20 6.81
N HIS A 351 -0.76 -2.00 6.83
CA HIS A 351 -0.81 -3.40 7.23
C HIS A 351 -1.47 -3.57 8.60
N PRO A 352 -2.36 -4.56 8.81
CA PRO A 352 -2.85 -4.89 10.15
C PRO A 352 -1.72 -5.22 11.14
N PRO A 353 -1.91 -5.03 12.45
CA PRO A 353 -0.89 -5.36 13.43
C PRO A 353 -0.58 -6.84 13.46
N THR A 354 0.58 -7.19 13.09
CA THR A 354 1.39 -8.40 13.14
C THR A 354 0.80 -9.80 12.97
N GLY A 355 1.57 -10.70 12.37
CA GLY A 355 1.37 -12.14 12.38
C GLY A 355 2.03 -12.93 13.52
N VAL A 356 2.74 -12.30 14.47
CA VAL A 356 3.41 -12.99 15.60
C VAL A 356 3.07 -12.28 16.91
N LEU A 357 2.35 -12.97 17.78
CA LEU A 357 2.07 -12.47 19.12
C LEU A 357 3.28 -12.69 20.03
N HIS A 358 3.74 -11.62 20.64
CA HIS A 358 4.67 -11.68 21.76
C HIS A 358 3.88 -11.91 23.04
N GLU A 359 4.19 -13.01 23.74
CA GLU A 359 3.55 -13.37 25.00
C GLU A 359 4.29 -12.69 26.16
N ASP A 360 3.58 -11.91 26.93
CA ASP A 360 4.06 -11.31 28.18
C ASP A 360 3.06 -11.61 29.31
N GLU A 361 3.44 -11.34 30.54
CA GLU A 361 2.60 -11.56 31.71
C GLU A 361 2.52 -10.27 32.50
N VAL A 362 1.31 -9.78 32.74
CA VAL A 362 1.04 -8.66 33.63
C VAL A 362 0.19 -9.15 34.80
N ASP A 363 0.73 -9.10 35.97
CA ASP A 363 0.08 -9.57 37.22
C ASP A 363 -0.46 -11.02 37.15
N GLY A 364 0.27 -11.90 36.47
CA GLY A 364 -0.11 -13.31 36.31
C GLY A 364 -1.15 -13.57 35.21
N THR A 365 -1.48 -12.56 34.41
CA THR A 365 -2.40 -12.67 33.25
C THR A 365 -1.59 -12.59 31.97
N PRO A 366 -1.65 -13.62 31.11
CA PRO A 366 -1.00 -13.55 29.80
C PRO A 366 -1.53 -12.36 28.98
N VAL A 367 -0.61 -11.54 28.49
CA VAL A 367 -0.89 -10.43 27.56
C VAL A 367 -0.19 -10.75 26.25
N TYR A 368 -0.93 -10.64 25.15
CA TYR A 368 -0.38 -10.79 23.82
C TYR A 368 -0.18 -9.42 23.21
N ASP A 369 1.03 -9.16 22.73
CA ASP A 369 1.41 -7.90 22.12
C ASP A 369 1.81 -8.12 20.66
N SER A 370 1.41 -7.21 19.81
CA SER A 370 1.63 -7.30 18.37
C SER A 370 2.47 -6.14 17.85
N ALA A 371 3.07 -6.30 16.66
CA ALA A 371 3.72 -5.20 15.97
C ALA A 371 2.70 -4.07 15.72
N LEU A 372 3.12 -2.83 15.95
CA LEU A 372 2.24 -1.67 15.79
C LEU A 372 2.13 -1.25 14.34
N SER A 373 0.91 -1.22 13.83
CA SER A 373 0.55 -0.62 12.55
C SER A 373 -0.80 0.07 12.65
N ASP A 374 -1.03 1.12 11.85
CA ASP A 374 -2.20 1.98 11.94
C ASP A 374 -2.50 2.60 10.57
N VAL A 375 -3.76 2.54 10.13
CA VAL A 375 -4.16 3.08 8.82
C VAL A 375 -3.96 4.59 8.69
N ARG A 376 -3.96 5.33 9.81
CA ARG A 376 -3.81 6.80 9.81
C ARG A 376 -2.45 7.27 9.28
N ALA A 377 -1.39 6.49 9.51
CA ALA A 377 -0.07 6.83 8.99
C ALA A 377 0.00 6.70 7.45
N GLY A 378 -0.70 5.71 6.87
CA GLY A 378 -0.85 5.58 5.43
C GLY A 378 -1.73 6.67 4.83
N GLU A 379 -2.82 7.06 5.50
CA GLU A 379 -3.63 8.23 5.14
C GLU A 379 -2.78 9.51 5.08
N LEU A 380 -1.88 9.71 6.05
CA LEU A 380 -0.96 10.86 6.05
C LEU A 380 0.01 10.80 4.86
N LEU A 381 0.57 9.62 4.56
CA LEU A 381 1.45 9.44 3.41
C LEU A 381 0.73 9.74 2.10
N LEU A 382 -0.48 9.22 1.91
CA LEU A 382 -1.30 9.49 0.72
C LEU A 382 -1.63 10.99 0.59
N HIS A 383 -1.99 11.65 1.71
CA HIS A 383 -2.19 13.09 1.74
C HIS A 383 -0.95 13.87 1.27
N GLN A 384 0.24 13.50 1.74
CA GLN A 384 1.50 14.17 1.38
C GLN A 384 1.83 13.99 -0.10
N VAL A 385 1.68 12.77 -0.62
CA VAL A 385 1.92 12.45 -2.04
C VAL A 385 0.93 13.20 -2.94
N TYR A 386 -0.36 13.12 -2.63
CA TYR A 386 -1.41 13.84 -3.37
C TYR A 386 -1.19 15.35 -3.36
N SER A 387 -0.92 15.94 -2.17
CA SER A 387 -0.72 17.37 -2.05
C SER A 387 0.50 17.85 -2.83
N ALA A 388 1.59 17.10 -2.82
CA ALA A 388 2.78 17.41 -3.61
C ALA A 388 2.46 17.43 -5.11
N ILE A 389 1.77 16.41 -5.64
CA ILE A 389 1.37 16.35 -7.05
C ILE A 389 0.40 17.48 -7.39
N ARG A 390 -0.63 17.71 -6.56
CA ARG A 390 -1.61 18.78 -6.75
C ARG A 390 -0.95 20.16 -6.83
N GLU A 391 0.08 20.42 -6.04
CA GLU A 391 0.80 21.69 -5.99
C GLU A 391 1.89 21.83 -7.05
N SER A 392 2.17 20.75 -7.82
CA SER A 392 3.20 20.78 -8.87
C SER A 392 2.73 21.63 -10.06
N ALA A 393 3.52 22.65 -10.39
CA ALA A 393 3.16 23.68 -11.35
C ALA A 393 4.22 23.92 -12.44
N SER A 394 5.08 22.94 -12.73
CA SER A 394 6.06 23.04 -13.80
C SER A 394 5.37 23.17 -15.16
N THR A 395 5.81 24.10 -15.98
CA THR A 395 5.29 24.31 -17.33
C THR A 395 6.10 23.56 -18.40
N THR A 396 7.18 22.91 -18.01
CA THR A 396 8.13 22.27 -18.95
C THR A 396 8.37 20.78 -18.65
N GLY A 397 7.83 20.26 -17.57
CA GLY A 397 8.00 18.88 -17.13
C GLY A 397 6.73 18.32 -16.51
N SER A 398 6.90 17.39 -15.57
CA SER A 398 5.77 16.80 -14.85
C SER A 398 5.03 17.84 -14.00
N ASN A 399 3.72 17.74 -13.98
CA ASN A 399 2.85 18.62 -13.20
C ASN A 399 1.50 17.94 -12.93
N ALA A 400 0.62 18.59 -12.18
CA ALA A 400 -0.69 18.05 -11.83
C ALA A 400 -1.57 17.67 -13.05
N VAL A 401 -1.39 18.33 -14.22
CA VAL A 401 -2.24 18.09 -15.41
C VAL A 401 -1.82 16.83 -16.16
N ASN A 402 -0.52 16.50 -16.18
CA ASN A 402 0.02 15.39 -16.95
C ASN A 402 0.47 14.18 -16.11
N THR A 403 0.08 14.15 -14.83
CA THR A 403 0.42 13.06 -13.90
C THR A 403 -0.84 12.29 -13.49
N LEU A 404 -0.78 10.96 -13.59
CA LEU A 404 -1.72 10.02 -12.97
C LEU A 404 -1.12 9.58 -11.63
N LEU A 405 -1.84 9.77 -10.52
CA LEU A 405 -1.56 9.12 -9.25
C LEU A 405 -2.53 7.97 -9.06
N MET A 406 -2.00 6.77 -8.82
CA MET A 406 -2.78 5.60 -8.45
C MET A 406 -2.38 5.16 -7.04
N ALA A 407 -3.36 4.92 -6.17
CA ALA A 407 -3.16 4.29 -4.88
C ALA A 407 -3.93 2.97 -4.83
N THR A 408 -3.26 1.89 -4.45
CA THR A 408 -3.85 0.55 -4.34
C THR A 408 -3.17 -0.23 -3.22
N PHE A 409 -3.60 -1.47 -3.03
CA PHE A 409 -3.04 -2.41 -2.05
C PHE A 409 -2.53 -3.65 -2.78
N ASP A 410 -1.59 -4.35 -2.19
CA ASP A 410 -1.00 -5.54 -2.78
C ASP A 410 -1.96 -6.73 -2.75
N GLU A 411 -2.57 -6.99 -1.58
CA GLU A 411 -3.55 -8.06 -1.40
C GLU A 411 -4.52 -7.72 -0.24
N HIS A 412 -5.52 -8.58 0.01
CA HIS A 412 -6.64 -8.27 0.91
C HIS A 412 -6.37 -8.50 2.40
N GLY A 413 -5.19 -9.05 2.78
CA GLY A 413 -4.81 -9.29 4.18
C GLY A 413 -5.69 -10.29 4.92
N GLY A 414 -6.33 -11.22 4.22
CA GLY A 414 -7.29 -12.13 4.84
C GLY A 414 -8.61 -11.49 5.30
N LEU A 415 -8.80 -10.16 5.08
CA LEU A 415 -10.00 -9.43 5.46
C LEU A 415 -11.16 -9.70 4.51
N TYR A 416 -12.38 -9.63 5.06
CA TYR A 416 -13.60 -9.91 4.32
C TYR A 416 -13.77 -9.01 3.08
N ASP A 417 -14.11 -9.65 1.98
CA ASP A 417 -14.69 -9.02 0.78
C ASP A 417 -15.86 -9.88 0.31
N HIS A 418 -16.94 -9.24 -0.15
CA HIS A 418 -18.13 -9.98 -0.53
C HIS A 418 -18.17 -10.41 -2.00
N VAL A 419 -17.30 -9.83 -2.86
CA VAL A 419 -17.29 -10.10 -4.29
C VAL A 419 -16.35 -11.26 -4.62
N PRO A 420 -16.86 -12.33 -5.25
CA PRO A 420 -16.02 -13.45 -5.65
C PRO A 420 -14.96 -13.03 -6.69
N PRO A 421 -13.69 -13.41 -6.52
CA PRO A 421 -12.69 -13.14 -7.52
C PRO A 421 -12.97 -13.89 -8.83
N PRO A 422 -12.81 -13.22 -9.99
CA PRO A 422 -13.05 -13.83 -11.30
C PRO A 422 -11.90 -14.79 -11.70
N SER A 423 -12.14 -15.55 -12.77
CA SER A 423 -11.09 -16.30 -13.45
C SER A 423 -10.08 -15.36 -14.10
N ALA A 424 -8.86 -15.83 -14.29
CA ALA A 424 -7.77 -15.03 -14.84
C ALA A 424 -6.96 -15.81 -15.88
N THR A 425 -6.37 -15.10 -16.82
CA THR A 425 -5.39 -15.68 -17.75
C THR A 425 -4.11 -16.04 -16.99
N PRO A 426 -3.65 -17.28 -16.97
CA PRO A 426 -2.35 -17.63 -16.38
C PRO A 426 -1.20 -16.86 -17.07
N PRO A 427 -0.07 -16.62 -16.37
CA PRO A 427 1.09 -15.96 -16.98
C PRO A 427 1.60 -16.63 -18.25
N GLY A 428 1.58 -17.97 -18.29
CA GLY A 428 2.10 -18.71 -19.43
C GLY A 428 3.64 -18.68 -19.52
N ASP A 429 4.30 -18.45 -18.41
CA ASP A 429 5.77 -18.34 -18.26
C ASP A 429 6.47 -19.72 -18.17
N GLY A 430 5.71 -20.83 -18.28
CA GLY A 430 6.22 -22.19 -18.21
C GLY A 430 6.58 -22.66 -16.80
N ARG A 431 6.25 -21.91 -15.77
CA ARG A 431 6.46 -22.29 -14.36
C ARG A 431 5.29 -23.11 -13.84
N GLU A 432 5.60 -24.18 -13.12
CA GLU A 432 4.61 -24.95 -12.39
C GLU A 432 4.25 -24.23 -11.09
N GLY A 433 2.94 -24.16 -10.77
CA GLY A 433 2.48 -23.45 -9.58
C GLY A 433 2.69 -24.25 -8.30
N GLU A 434 3.24 -23.59 -7.29
CA GLU A 434 3.29 -24.13 -5.93
C GLU A 434 1.90 -24.55 -5.46
N MET A 435 1.83 -25.55 -4.60
CA MET A 435 0.58 -26.07 -4.01
C MET A 435 -0.49 -26.45 -5.04
N GLY A 436 -0.11 -26.65 -6.32
CA GLY A 436 -1.01 -27.04 -7.40
C GLY A 436 -1.87 -25.90 -7.96
N PHE A 437 -1.59 -24.65 -7.63
CA PHE A 437 -2.33 -23.51 -8.17
C PHE A 437 -1.96 -23.23 -9.63
N ALA A 438 -2.98 -23.10 -10.49
CA ALA A 438 -2.78 -22.92 -11.94
C ALA A 438 -2.71 -21.44 -12.37
N PHE A 439 -2.79 -20.49 -11.45
CA PHE A 439 -2.84 -19.03 -11.71
C PHE A 439 -4.02 -18.62 -12.61
N ASP A 440 -5.10 -19.36 -12.57
CA ASP A 440 -6.31 -19.21 -13.40
C ASP A 440 -7.43 -18.43 -12.70
N ARG A 441 -7.18 -17.85 -11.53
CA ARG A 441 -8.08 -17.00 -10.74
C ARG A 441 -7.32 -15.86 -10.10
N LEU A 442 -7.97 -14.70 -9.98
CA LEU A 442 -7.51 -13.55 -9.20
C LEU A 442 -7.68 -13.82 -7.70
N GLY A 443 -7.09 -12.99 -6.86
CA GLY A 443 -7.41 -12.93 -5.43
C GLY A 443 -8.58 -12.00 -5.16
N CYS A 444 -8.88 -11.72 -3.89
CA CYS A 444 -9.96 -10.83 -3.48
C CYS A 444 -9.77 -9.39 -3.99
N ARG A 445 -10.85 -8.61 -3.98
CA ARG A 445 -10.74 -7.18 -4.29
C ARG A 445 -9.89 -6.47 -3.26
N VAL A 446 -9.14 -5.48 -3.76
CA VAL A 446 -8.38 -4.54 -2.94
C VAL A 446 -8.77 -3.11 -3.29
N PRO A 447 -8.64 -2.13 -2.38
CA PRO A 447 -8.94 -0.76 -2.70
C PRO A 447 -8.04 -0.23 -3.81
N ALA A 448 -8.64 0.51 -4.75
CA ALA A 448 -7.90 1.19 -5.79
C ALA A 448 -8.58 2.51 -6.15
N ILE A 449 -7.80 3.59 -6.23
CA ILE A 449 -8.24 4.91 -6.64
C ILE A 449 -7.24 5.52 -7.64
N ALA A 450 -7.73 6.36 -8.53
CA ALA A 450 -6.89 7.08 -9.48
C ALA A 450 -7.23 8.57 -9.49
N VAL A 451 -6.19 9.41 -9.43
CA VAL A 451 -6.27 10.87 -9.47
C VAL A 451 -5.65 11.37 -10.77
N SER A 452 -6.44 12.03 -11.60
CA SER A 452 -5.98 12.70 -12.82
C SER A 452 -6.76 13.99 -13.05
N ALA A 453 -6.14 14.97 -13.68
CA ALA A 453 -6.81 16.20 -14.09
C ALA A 453 -7.98 15.93 -15.05
N TYR A 454 -7.94 14.85 -15.79
CA TYR A 454 -8.98 14.46 -16.74
C TYR A 454 -10.04 13.51 -16.18
N THR A 455 -10.11 13.39 -14.86
CA THR A 455 -11.10 12.55 -14.16
C THR A 455 -12.19 13.42 -13.53
N ARG A 456 -13.46 13.13 -13.87
CA ARG A 456 -14.64 13.77 -13.25
C ARG A 456 -14.80 13.28 -11.81
N ALA A 457 -15.25 14.15 -10.92
CA ALA A 457 -15.67 13.75 -9.57
C ALA A 457 -16.81 12.71 -9.64
N GLY A 458 -16.73 11.70 -8.77
CA GLY A 458 -17.70 10.61 -8.73
C GLY A 458 -17.55 9.61 -9.89
N THR A 459 -16.38 9.49 -10.50
CA THR A 459 -16.12 8.43 -11.49
C THR A 459 -15.97 7.08 -10.77
N ILE A 460 -16.80 6.11 -11.14
CA ILE A 460 -16.72 4.72 -10.68
C ILE A 460 -16.37 3.85 -11.88
N VAL A 461 -15.27 3.09 -11.78
CA VAL A 461 -14.81 2.18 -12.84
C VAL A 461 -15.19 0.76 -12.46
N HIS A 462 -16.03 0.13 -13.31
CA HIS A 462 -16.59 -1.20 -13.10
C HIS A 462 -15.87 -2.30 -13.90
N ASP A 463 -14.82 -1.96 -14.63
CA ASP A 463 -14.03 -2.96 -15.35
C ASP A 463 -13.33 -3.89 -14.35
N GLU A 464 -13.30 -5.19 -14.67
CA GLU A 464 -12.53 -6.18 -13.91
C GLU A 464 -11.04 -5.94 -14.15
N LEU A 465 -10.40 -5.21 -13.22
CA LEU A 465 -8.97 -4.90 -13.27
C LEU A 465 -8.20 -5.67 -12.20
N HIS A 466 -6.91 -5.76 -12.41
CA HIS A 466 -5.95 -6.31 -11.46
C HIS A 466 -4.57 -5.63 -11.63
N HIS A 467 -3.60 -5.98 -10.81
CA HIS A 467 -2.26 -5.34 -10.82
C HIS A 467 -1.59 -5.26 -12.19
N GLY A 468 -1.85 -6.23 -13.07
CA GLY A 468 -1.37 -6.21 -14.46
C GLY A 468 -1.86 -5.02 -15.30
N ALA A 469 -2.92 -4.33 -14.86
CA ALA A 469 -3.44 -3.13 -15.53
C ALA A 469 -2.42 -1.96 -15.53
N VAL A 470 -1.58 -1.87 -14.50
CA VAL A 470 -0.49 -0.88 -14.46
C VAL A 470 0.53 -1.15 -15.56
N ILE A 471 0.98 -2.41 -15.70
CA ILE A 471 1.90 -2.81 -16.76
C ILE A 471 1.26 -2.56 -18.13
N ARG A 472 0.00 -2.95 -18.31
CA ARG A 472 -0.75 -2.75 -19.56
C ARG A 472 -0.83 -1.28 -19.96
N THR A 473 -1.08 -0.40 -18.98
CA THR A 473 -1.13 1.05 -19.18
C THR A 473 0.22 1.59 -19.64
N LEU A 474 1.31 1.22 -18.95
CA LEU A 474 2.66 1.62 -19.33
C LEU A 474 3.05 1.07 -20.72
N SER A 475 2.63 -0.16 -21.03
CA SER A 475 2.85 -0.76 -22.36
C SER A 475 2.12 0.00 -23.45
N ALA A 476 0.89 0.43 -23.21
CA ALA A 476 0.12 1.23 -24.17
C ALA A 476 0.70 2.64 -24.35
N LEU A 477 1.16 3.29 -23.25
CA LEU A 477 1.77 4.62 -23.31
C LEU A 477 3.11 4.64 -24.07
N HIS A 478 3.91 3.60 -23.91
CA HIS A 478 5.31 3.61 -24.34
C HIS A 478 5.65 2.56 -25.41
N GLY A 479 4.65 1.78 -25.85
CA GLY A 479 4.85 0.74 -26.88
C GLY A 479 5.72 -0.42 -26.38
N LEU A 480 5.57 -0.82 -25.11
CA LEU A 480 6.36 -1.90 -24.52
C LEU A 480 5.78 -3.26 -24.90
N GLU A 481 6.65 -4.23 -25.13
CA GLU A 481 6.24 -5.62 -25.28
C GLU A 481 5.72 -6.18 -23.95
N PRO A 482 4.65 -6.99 -23.95
CA PRO A 482 4.13 -7.61 -22.75
C PRO A 482 5.18 -8.46 -22.03
N LEU A 483 5.04 -8.60 -20.74
CA LEU A 483 5.88 -9.47 -19.91
C LEU A 483 5.39 -10.92 -19.97
N THR A 484 4.07 -11.12 -19.86
CA THR A 484 3.42 -12.42 -19.85
C THR A 484 2.04 -12.35 -20.53
N ALA A 485 1.36 -13.49 -20.66
CA ALA A 485 -0.02 -13.51 -21.15
C ALA A 485 -0.98 -12.79 -20.19
N ARG A 486 -0.67 -12.69 -18.89
CA ARG A 486 -1.50 -12.05 -17.88
C ARG A 486 -1.63 -10.53 -18.13
N ASP A 487 -0.53 -9.81 -18.30
CA ASP A 487 -0.58 -8.37 -18.60
C ASP A 487 -1.01 -8.08 -20.03
N ALA A 488 -0.67 -8.97 -20.98
CA ALA A 488 -1.14 -8.85 -22.37
C ALA A 488 -2.67 -8.86 -22.48
N SER A 489 -3.36 -9.59 -21.61
CA SER A 489 -4.84 -9.69 -21.57
C SER A 489 -5.49 -8.72 -20.58
N ALA A 490 -4.73 -8.01 -19.75
CA ALA A 490 -5.28 -7.08 -18.79
C ALA A 490 -5.91 -5.85 -19.46
N PRO A 491 -7.00 -5.29 -18.91
CA PRO A 491 -7.43 -3.94 -19.23
C PRO A 491 -6.38 -2.90 -18.81
N ASP A 492 -6.47 -1.69 -19.34
CA ASP A 492 -5.64 -0.55 -18.94
C ASP A 492 -6.40 0.45 -18.06
N LEU A 493 -5.71 1.52 -17.63
CA LEU A 493 -6.27 2.55 -16.75
C LEU A 493 -6.90 3.73 -17.49
N PHE A 494 -6.97 3.73 -18.83
CA PHE A 494 -7.49 4.88 -19.56
C PHE A 494 -8.99 5.13 -19.34
N GLY A 495 -9.73 4.17 -18.79
CA GLY A 495 -11.12 4.33 -18.36
C GLY A 495 -11.34 5.45 -17.32
N VAL A 496 -10.28 5.91 -16.63
CA VAL A 496 -10.37 7.05 -15.70
C VAL A 496 -10.44 8.40 -16.38
N LEU A 497 -10.12 8.48 -17.68
CA LEU A 497 -10.13 9.72 -18.48
C LEU A 497 -11.56 10.02 -18.96
N THR A 498 -12.34 10.69 -18.13
CA THR A 498 -13.76 10.95 -18.34
C THR A 498 -14.08 12.39 -18.77
N LEU A 499 -13.06 13.23 -18.94
CA LEU A 499 -13.16 14.63 -19.33
C LEU A 499 -12.28 14.94 -20.56
N ASP A 500 -12.81 15.74 -21.47
CA ASP A 500 -12.06 16.25 -22.64
C ASP A 500 -11.08 17.37 -22.27
N GLU A 501 -11.38 18.12 -21.20
CA GLU A 501 -10.57 19.24 -20.71
C GLU A 501 -10.16 18.98 -19.25
N PRO A 502 -8.96 19.40 -18.84
CA PRO A 502 -8.51 19.17 -17.48
C PRO A 502 -9.27 20.04 -16.47
N ARG A 503 -9.57 19.47 -15.31
CA ARG A 503 -10.07 20.23 -14.15
C ARG A 503 -9.04 21.27 -13.75
N GLN A 504 -9.53 22.44 -13.32
CA GLN A 504 -8.64 23.44 -12.74
C GLN A 504 -8.10 22.92 -11.41
N ILE A 505 -6.81 23.08 -11.15
CA ILE A 505 -6.18 22.57 -9.92
C ILE A 505 -6.80 23.21 -8.67
N GLY A 506 -7.24 24.47 -8.76
CA GLY A 506 -7.97 25.15 -7.68
C GLY A 506 -9.29 24.46 -7.28
N ASP A 507 -9.87 23.65 -8.15
CA ASP A 507 -11.10 22.87 -7.90
C ASP A 507 -10.82 21.48 -7.31
N TRP A 508 -9.54 21.08 -7.22
CA TRP A 508 -9.18 19.82 -6.59
C TRP A 508 -9.37 19.90 -5.08
N PRO A 509 -9.85 18.84 -4.43
CA PRO A 509 -10.10 18.84 -3.00
C PRO A 509 -8.81 19.09 -2.19
N THR A 510 -8.97 19.69 -1.05
CA THR A 510 -7.94 19.68 0.00
C THR A 510 -8.25 18.53 0.94
N THR A 511 -7.32 17.61 1.09
CA THR A 511 -7.46 16.50 2.04
C THR A 511 -6.95 16.89 3.42
N VAL A 512 -7.52 16.28 4.45
CA VAL A 512 -7.11 16.52 5.85
C VAL A 512 -7.04 15.14 6.54
N PRO A 513 -5.84 14.60 6.78
CA PRO A 513 -5.70 13.33 7.46
C PRO A 513 -6.06 13.42 8.95
N GLN A 514 -6.57 12.35 9.53
CA GLN A 514 -6.82 12.29 10.97
C GLN A 514 -5.52 12.29 11.79
N TYR A 515 -4.47 11.68 11.27
CA TYR A 515 -3.19 11.56 11.95
C TYR A 515 -2.25 12.69 11.54
N LEU A 516 -1.87 13.48 12.52
CA LEU A 516 -0.79 14.45 12.40
C LEU A 516 0.21 14.17 13.52
N PRO A 517 1.51 14.03 13.23
CA PRO A 517 2.51 13.86 14.28
C PRO A 517 2.43 15.00 15.30
N PRO A 518 2.52 14.70 16.61
CA PRO A 518 2.41 15.72 17.67
C PRO A 518 3.47 16.82 17.57
N ASN A 519 4.62 16.51 17.00
CA ASN A 519 5.69 17.46 16.71
C ASN A 519 6.40 17.10 15.40
N PRO A 520 5.90 17.60 14.26
CA PRO A 520 6.48 17.28 12.95
C PRO A 520 7.89 17.87 12.75
N GLU A 521 8.35 18.80 13.58
CA GLU A 521 9.70 19.39 13.56
C GLU A 521 10.68 18.63 14.48
N ALA A 522 10.19 17.82 15.41
CA ALA A 522 11.06 16.98 16.21
C ALA A 522 11.73 15.95 15.29
N ALA A 523 13.05 15.79 15.42
CA ALA A 523 13.70 14.64 14.82
C ALA A 523 12.97 13.38 15.32
N PRO A 524 12.54 12.49 14.43
CA PRO A 524 11.90 11.27 14.84
C PRO A 524 12.81 10.57 15.85
N ALA A 525 12.24 10.19 16.99
CA ALA A 525 12.94 9.29 17.89
C ALA A 525 13.37 8.09 17.05
N HIS A 526 14.60 7.65 17.22
CA HIS A 526 15.13 6.53 16.44
C HIS A 526 14.13 5.36 16.53
N PRO A 527 13.60 4.83 15.43
CA PRO A 527 12.48 3.88 15.45
C PRO A 527 12.75 2.67 16.34
N ALA A 528 14.02 2.19 16.35
CA ALA A 528 14.45 1.11 17.24
C ALA A 528 14.35 1.44 18.74
N HIS A 529 14.25 2.70 19.13
CA HIS A 529 14.15 3.06 20.55
C HIS A 529 12.72 2.97 21.12
N VAL A 530 11.70 3.16 20.27
CA VAL A 530 10.29 3.18 20.74
C VAL A 530 9.72 1.77 20.79
N ASN A 531 10.04 0.92 19.81
CA ASN A 531 9.48 -0.42 19.65
C ASN A 531 10.57 -1.51 19.57
N ARG A 532 11.74 -1.28 20.15
CA ARG A 532 12.94 -2.12 19.96
C ARG A 532 12.74 -3.60 20.25
N ASP A 533 11.93 -3.89 21.28
CA ASP A 533 11.69 -5.26 21.76
C ASP A 533 10.40 -5.87 21.17
N LYS A 534 9.65 -5.12 20.34
CA LYS A 534 8.44 -5.61 19.69
C LYS A 534 8.73 -6.58 18.55
N PRO A 535 7.83 -7.54 18.30
CA PRO A 535 7.95 -8.45 17.16
C PRO A 535 7.87 -7.69 15.83
N LEU A 536 8.44 -8.26 14.77
CA LEU A 536 8.35 -7.72 13.44
C LEU A 536 7.01 -8.06 12.81
N SER A 537 6.46 -7.14 12.00
CA SER A 537 5.34 -7.43 11.11
C SER A 537 5.74 -8.42 10.00
N PRO A 538 4.78 -9.12 9.38
CA PRO A 538 5.07 -10.04 8.29
C PRO A 538 5.85 -9.41 7.13
N PRO A 539 5.54 -8.19 6.65
CA PRO A 539 6.36 -7.52 5.63
C PRO A 539 7.79 -7.27 6.09
N ALA A 540 7.98 -6.87 7.35
CA ALA A 540 9.30 -6.64 7.91
C ALA A 540 10.12 -7.95 8.00
N VAL A 541 9.50 -9.06 8.42
CA VAL A 541 10.12 -10.39 8.41
C VAL A 541 10.50 -10.79 6.98
N GLY A 542 9.62 -10.54 6.01
CA GLY A 542 9.86 -10.81 4.59
C GLY A 542 11.07 -10.04 4.06
N LEU A 543 11.14 -8.74 4.32
CA LEU A 543 12.28 -7.92 3.89
C LEU A 543 13.61 -8.38 4.52
N MET A 544 13.59 -8.70 5.83
CA MET A 544 14.77 -9.26 6.50
C MET A 544 15.17 -10.61 5.91
N GLY A 545 14.18 -11.43 5.55
CA GLY A 545 14.42 -12.70 4.89
C GLY A 545 15.16 -12.55 3.56
N LEU A 546 14.70 -11.66 2.69
CA LEU A 546 15.37 -11.35 1.42
C LEU A 546 16.77 -10.77 1.63
N LEU A 547 16.93 -9.82 2.57
CA LEU A 547 18.21 -9.21 2.89
C LEU A 547 19.24 -10.26 3.32
N LEU A 548 18.89 -11.12 4.28
CA LEU A 548 19.81 -12.13 4.81
C LEU A 548 20.02 -13.29 3.83
N ALA A 549 19.02 -13.66 3.04
CA ALA A 549 19.21 -14.65 1.96
C ALA A 549 20.24 -14.20 0.93
N ARG A 550 20.37 -12.88 0.67
CA ARG A 550 21.32 -12.33 -0.29
C ARG A 550 22.67 -11.97 0.31
N TYR A 551 22.69 -11.38 1.51
CA TYR A 551 23.87 -10.75 2.11
C TYR A 551 24.20 -11.25 3.52
N GLY A 552 23.36 -12.14 4.10
CA GLY A 552 23.57 -12.71 5.43
C GLY A 552 24.80 -13.60 5.51
N GLU A 553 25.36 -13.73 6.71
CA GLU A 553 26.44 -14.66 7.00
C GLU A 553 25.90 -16.09 7.17
N PRO A 554 26.68 -17.13 6.84
CA PRO A 554 26.26 -18.51 7.05
C PRO A 554 25.82 -18.77 8.50
N GLY A 555 24.56 -19.17 8.70
CA GLY A 555 24.00 -19.45 10.02
C GLY A 555 23.52 -18.21 10.79
N GLU A 556 23.41 -17.05 10.14
CA GLU A 556 22.78 -15.86 10.70
C GLU A 556 21.26 -16.05 10.77
N ASP A 557 20.69 -15.93 11.96
CA ASP A 557 19.26 -16.09 12.19
C ASP A 557 18.48 -14.83 11.77
N LEU A 558 17.23 -15.01 11.33
CA LEU A 558 16.31 -13.92 11.09
C LEU A 558 16.07 -13.15 12.41
N PRO A 559 16.13 -11.81 12.39
CA PRO A 559 15.77 -11.03 13.56
C PRO A 559 14.29 -11.20 13.89
N THR A 560 13.99 -11.21 15.18
CA THR A 560 12.62 -11.34 15.70
C THR A 560 12.06 -10.05 16.26
N THR A 561 12.90 -9.02 16.39
CA THR A 561 12.56 -7.71 16.95
C THR A 561 13.01 -6.57 16.07
N TYR A 562 12.40 -5.40 16.23
CA TYR A 562 12.76 -4.18 15.51
C TYR A 562 14.23 -3.76 15.71
N GLU A 563 14.80 -3.94 16.92
CA GLU A 563 16.22 -3.65 17.15
C GLU A 563 17.13 -4.60 16.35
N GLY A 564 16.78 -5.88 16.32
CA GLY A 564 17.50 -6.88 15.54
C GLY A 564 17.44 -6.57 14.03
N ALA A 565 16.26 -6.22 13.51
CA ALA A 565 16.07 -5.83 12.13
C ALA A 565 16.88 -4.58 11.75
N TYR A 566 16.87 -3.56 12.60
CA TYR A 566 17.65 -2.35 12.37
C TYR A 566 19.16 -2.63 12.30
N ASN A 567 19.66 -3.44 13.21
CA ASN A 567 21.08 -3.83 13.20
C ASN A 567 21.45 -4.63 11.94
N ALA A 568 20.57 -5.53 11.48
CA ALA A 568 20.75 -6.27 10.24
C ALA A 568 20.74 -5.34 9.01
N LEU A 569 19.81 -4.38 8.95
CA LEU A 569 19.76 -3.37 7.89
C LEU A 569 21.00 -2.51 7.84
N LEU A 570 21.51 -2.05 8.97
CA LEU A 570 22.75 -1.29 9.01
C LEU A 570 23.97 -2.13 8.62
N LYS A 571 24.02 -3.39 9.05
CA LYS A 571 25.12 -4.31 8.76
C LYS A 571 25.19 -4.67 7.29
N HIS A 572 24.08 -5.03 6.68
CA HIS A 572 24.03 -5.63 5.35
C HIS A 572 23.43 -4.72 4.28
N GLY A 573 22.53 -3.80 4.65
CA GLY A 573 21.76 -2.98 3.70
C GLY A 573 22.31 -1.58 3.48
N ALA A 574 23.08 -1.04 4.44
CA ALA A 574 23.62 0.30 4.34
C ALA A 574 24.47 0.46 3.06
N SER A 575 24.17 1.52 2.31
CA SER A 575 24.84 1.82 1.04
C SER A 575 24.58 0.89 -0.15
N LEU A 576 23.63 -0.04 -0.11
CA LEU A 576 23.26 -0.85 -1.27
C LEU A 576 22.54 -0.03 -2.33
N PHE A 577 21.64 0.83 -1.91
CA PHE A 577 20.84 1.68 -2.79
C PHE A 577 21.45 3.07 -3.01
N GLY A 578 20.93 3.81 -3.99
CA GLY A 578 21.29 5.21 -4.18
C GLY A 578 20.84 6.01 -2.95
N GLY A 579 21.79 6.65 -2.29
CA GLY A 579 21.49 7.60 -1.23
C GLY A 579 20.98 8.93 -1.80
N SER A 580 20.31 9.72 -0.97
CA SER A 580 19.81 11.09 -1.21
C SER A 580 20.81 12.01 -1.91
#